data_8f4999d1b55616fdd0cc441eb8c8606a
#
_entry.id   8f4999d1b55616fdd0cc441eb8c8606a
#
_cell.length_a   1.000
_cell.length_b   1.000
_cell.length_c   1.000
_cell.angle_alpha   90.00
_cell.angle_beta   90.00
_cell.angle_gamma   90.00
#
_symmetry.space_group_name_H-M   'P 1'
#
loop_
_entity.id
_entity.type
_entity.pdbx_description
1 polymer ?
#
loop_
_entity_poly.entity_id
_entity_poly.type
_entity_poly.pdbx_seq_one_letter_code
_entity_poly.pdbx_strand_id
1 'polypeptide(L)'
;MKKIRQLDMELAGGCNYACQMCPQGFEGGREKEFKKVLKWDNFVKIVDNAMEHGVESVSIHGGGEPTLNKDFIKSIKYIKDRNLKCVSFSNGYTLNDKLIEEIANSGLDVFRISCIGYDSETYHKWMPSKSKKDTSDRDLTVRENVRKLVEACEGTNTEIHANHLIIDIKQKDYEVEQYRKNWVDITRTKSEIWMMHNWSGEYAEVYSRRKDKRRTCGRPMASMLQVRAGGLEKRQGAVVACCMVLGNDKEATLGHLDTQTIQEVLDGDKYKELVKAHEEERFDDISYCKNCDQLWNVPESLIWTNIEDVKYNHSHIVGDLRLAKFS
;
A
#
# COMPACT_ATOMS: atom_id res chain seq x y z
N MET A 1 12.39 4.72 23.45
CA MET A 1 11.50 3.72 22.80
C MET A 1 10.91 4.35 21.55
N LYS A 2 11.06 3.74 20.38
CA LYS A 2 10.50 4.26 19.12
C LYS A 2 8.97 4.16 19.20
N LYS A 3 8.26 5.27 19.03
CA LYS A 3 6.79 5.29 18.98
C LYS A 3 6.35 4.85 17.58
N ILE A 4 5.49 3.84 17.48
CA ILE A 4 4.81 3.45 16.23
C ILE A 4 3.43 4.08 16.24
N ARG A 5 3.14 4.98 15.30
CA ARG A 5 1.86 5.67 15.16
C ARG A 5 0.96 5.03 14.11
N GLN A 6 1.55 4.32 13.16
CA GLN A 6 0.79 3.65 12.10
C GLN A 6 1.23 2.20 11.92
N LEU A 7 0.25 1.32 11.78
CA LEU A 7 0.42 -0.06 11.39
C LEU A 7 -0.12 -0.23 9.97
N ASP A 8 0.76 -0.60 9.04
CA ASP A 8 0.37 -1.04 7.70
C ASP A 8 0.32 -2.56 7.69
N MET A 9 -0.87 -3.12 7.50
CA MET A 9 -1.11 -4.54 7.71
C MET A 9 -1.76 -5.21 6.52
N GLU A 10 -1.14 -6.25 6.03
CA GLU A 10 -1.66 -7.09 4.95
C GLU A 10 -2.63 -8.15 5.52
N LEU A 11 -3.88 -8.17 5.05
CA LEU A 11 -4.85 -9.20 5.41
C LEU A 11 -4.78 -10.42 4.50
N ALA A 12 -4.44 -10.23 3.24
CA ALA A 12 -4.26 -11.28 2.25
C ALA A 12 -3.02 -10.99 1.41
N GLY A 13 -2.06 -11.89 1.40
CA GLY A 13 -0.83 -11.76 0.63
C GLY A 13 -0.96 -12.22 -0.82
N GLY A 14 -2.07 -12.87 -1.20
CA GLY A 14 -2.43 -13.19 -2.57
C GLY A 14 -3.20 -12.06 -3.24
N CYS A 15 -3.13 -11.96 -4.57
CA CYS A 15 -3.88 -11.00 -5.37
C CYS A 15 -4.53 -11.67 -6.58
N ASN A 16 -5.72 -11.22 -6.96
CA ASN A 16 -6.46 -11.64 -8.15
C ASN A 16 -6.01 -10.91 -9.42
N TYR A 17 -5.11 -9.93 -9.31
CA TYR A 17 -4.46 -9.25 -10.44
C TYR A 17 -2.99 -9.63 -10.58
N ALA A 18 -2.46 -9.47 -11.81
CA ALA A 18 -1.06 -9.62 -12.17
C ALA A 18 -0.53 -8.31 -12.77
N CYS A 19 -0.67 -7.19 -12.04
CA CYS A 19 -0.29 -5.87 -12.51
C CYS A 19 1.16 -5.83 -12.99
N GLN A 20 1.40 -5.23 -14.16
CA GLN A 20 2.72 -5.24 -14.80
C GLN A 20 3.82 -4.56 -13.98
N MET A 21 3.47 -3.55 -13.17
CA MET A 21 4.43 -2.85 -12.31
C MET A 21 4.61 -3.50 -10.94
N CYS A 22 3.87 -4.56 -10.61
CA CYS A 22 3.84 -5.12 -9.26
C CYS A 22 4.54 -6.48 -9.20
N PRO A 23 5.44 -6.74 -8.25
CA PRO A 23 6.08 -8.05 -8.05
C PRO A 23 5.09 -9.22 -7.93
N GLN A 24 3.84 -9.00 -7.49
CA GLN A 24 2.79 -10.01 -7.54
C GLN A 24 2.44 -10.50 -8.95
N GLY A 25 2.67 -9.68 -9.98
CA GLY A 25 2.44 -10.00 -11.39
C GLY A 25 3.62 -10.70 -12.05
N PHE A 26 4.82 -10.61 -11.46
CA PHE A 26 6.04 -11.19 -12.04
C PHE A 26 6.08 -12.71 -11.79
N GLU A 27 6.68 -13.44 -12.72
CA GLU A 27 7.00 -14.85 -12.51
C GLU A 27 8.04 -14.95 -11.39
N GLY A 28 7.72 -15.72 -10.33
CA GLY A 28 8.57 -15.82 -9.15
C GLY A 28 8.65 -14.56 -8.28
N GLY A 29 7.98 -13.48 -8.63
CA GLY A 29 8.12 -12.15 -8.01
C GLY A 29 7.69 -12.03 -6.54
N ARG A 30 7.07 -13.05 -5.97
CA ARG A 30 6.82 -13.14 -4.52
C ARG A 30 6.74 -14.58 -4.04
N GLU A 31 7.38 -14.89 -2.93
CA GLU A 31 7.42 -16.24 -2.35
C GLU A 31 6.06 -16.68 -1.81
N LYS A 32 5.80 -18.00 -1.88
CA LYS A 32 4.53 -18.61 -1.45
C LYS A 32 4.22 -18.41 0.03
N GLU A 33 5.25 -18.33 0.85
CA GLU A 33 5.16 -18.13 2.31
C GLU A 33 4.49 -16.80 2.65
N PHE A 34 4.64 -15.80 1.80
CA PHE A 34 4.04 -14.48 1.97
C PHE A 34 2.66 -14.35 1.30
N LYS A 35 2.27 -15.30 0.42
CA LYS A 35 0.94 -15.33 -0.23
C LYS A 35 -0.12 -16.01 0.65
N LYS A 36 -0.14 -15.71 1.95
CA LYS A 36 -1.08 -16.28 2.93
C LYS A 36 -2.21 -15.30 3.23
N VAL A 37 -3.26 -15.82 3.87
CA VAL A 37 -4.32 -15.02 4.48
C VAL A 37 -4.03 -14.94 5.98
N LEU A 38 -4.02 -13.75 6.53
CA LEU A 38 -3.82 -13.52 7.96
C LEU A 38 -5.01 -14.10 8.74
N LYS A 39 -4.72 -14.97 9.70
CA LYS A 39 -5.73 -15.56 10.56
C LYS A 39 -6.28 -14.51 11.53
N TRP A 40 -7.57 -14.61 11.84
CA TRP A 40 -8.26 -13.67 12.72
C TRP A 40 -7.56 -13.49 14.08
N ASP A 41 -7.16 -14.57 14.74
CA ASP A 41 -6.52 -14.49 16.05
C ASP A 41 -5.16 -13.75 16.01
N ASN A 42 -4.39 -13.96 14.92
CA ASN A 42 -3.15 -13.21 14.72
C ASN A 42 -3.43 -11.74 14.40
N PHE A 43 -4.47 -11.45 13.60
CA PHE A 43 -4.91 -10.08 13.36
C PHE A 43 -5.22 -9.34 14.67
N VAL A 44 -6.05 -9.94 15.52
CA VAL A 44 -6.41 -9.39 16.86
C VAL A 44 -5.15 -9.13 17.68
N LYS A 45 -4.32 -10.16 17.85
CA LYS A 45 -3.07 -10.06 18.62
C LYS A 45 -2.16 -8.92 18.12
N ILE A 46 -2.02 -8.77 16.81
CA ILE A 46 -1.14 -7.74 16.21
C ILE A 46 -1.72 -6.34 16.47
N VAL A 47 -3.03 -6.14 16.26
CA VAL A 47 -3.68 -4.84 16.50
C VAL A 47 -3.62 -4.46 17.98
N ASP A 48 -3.91 -5.38 18.88
CA ASP A 48 -3.88 -5.12 20.33
C ASP A 48 -2.46 -4.79 20.80
N ASN A 49 -1.45 -5.51 20.34
CA ASN A 49 -0.05 -5.18 20.62
C ASN A 49 0.36 -3.81 20.04
N ALA A 50 -0.14 -3.46 18.86
CA ALA A 50 0.12 -2.15 18.26
C ALA A 50 -0.49 -0.99 19.08
N MET A 51 -1.65 -1.19 19.69
CA MET A 51 -2.26 -0.21 20.59
C MET A 51 -1.40 0.06 21.82
N GLU A 52 -0.78 -0.96 22.41
CA GLU A 52 0.17 -0.82 23.53
C GLU A 52 1.36 0.07 23.14
N HIS A 53 1.75 0.07 21.86
CA HIS A 53 2.78 0.94 21.30
C HIS A 53 2.31 2.33 20.92
N GLY A 54 1.02 2.64 21.12
CA GLY A 54 0.43 3.95 20.84
C GLY A 54 0.11 4.19 19.37
N VAL A 55 -0.24 3.13 18.62
CA VAL A 55 -0.74 3.24 17.25
C VAL A 55 -2.03 4.05 17.22
N GLU A 56 -2.14 4.97 16.28
CA GLU A 56 -3.25 5.89 16.07
C GLU A 56 -4.06 5.50 14.81
N SER A 57 -3.43 4.76 13.90
CA SER A 57 -4.05 4.35 12.63
C SER A 57 -3.57 2.97 12.16
N VAL A 58 -4.48 2.25 11.51
CA VAL A 58 -4.19 1.00 10.79
C VAL A 58 -4.54 1.18 9.34
N SER A 59 -3.60 0.88 8.46
CA SER A 59 -3.82 0.84 7.02
C SER A 59 -3.83 -0.61 6.56
N ILE A 60 -5.00 -1.06 6.07
CA ILE A 60 -5.19 -2.42 5.56
C ILE A 60 -4.76 -2.44 4.10
N HIS A 61 -3.50 -2.77 3.87
CA HIS A 61 -2.95 -2.94 2.53
C HIS A 61 -1.66 -3.77 2.55
N GLY A 62 -1.14 -4.11 1.40
CA GLY A 62 0.11 -4.86 1.27
C GLY A 62 0.37 -5.30 -0.16
N GLY A 63 1.04 -6.41 -0.34
CA GLY A 63 1.31 -6.98 -1.65
C GLY A 63 0.14 -7.74 -2.28
N GLY A 64 -0.96 -7.96 -1.55
CA GLY A 64 -2.13 -8.68 -2.02
C GLY A 64 -3.39 -7.81 -2.08
N GLU A 65 -4.54 -8.47 -2.28
CA GLU A 65 -5.85 -7.83 -2.31
C GLU A 65 -6.61 -8.08 -1.01
N PRO A 66 -6.83 -7.06 -0.15
CA PRO A 66 -7.42 -7.25 1.17
C PRO A 66 -8.83 -7.84 1.14
N THR A 67 -9.63 -7.51 0.13
CA THR A 67 -11.02 -7.97 0.00
C THR A 67 -11.14 -9.47 -0.28
N LEU A 68 -10.03 -10.16 -0.57
CA LEU A 68 -9.98 -11.63 -0.64
C LEU A 68 -9.96 -12.30 0.74
N ASN A 69 -9.72 -11.54 1.81
CA ASN A 69 -9.89 -12.03 3.16
C ASN A 69 -11.36 -11.93 3.58
N LYS A 70 -11.99 -13.06 3.92
CA LYS A 70 -13.40 -13.11 4.38
C LYS A 70 -13.67 -12.24 5.61
N ASP A 71 -12.65 -11.96 6.42
CA ASP A 71 -12.75 -11.15 7.62
C ASP A 71 -12.47 -9.65 7.35
N PHE A 72 -12.42 -9.21 6.08
CA PHE A 72 -12.09 -7.83 5.69
C PHE A 72 -12.95 -6.78 6.42
N ILE A 73 -14.27 -6.86 6.29
CA ILE A 73 -15.21 -5.95 6.97
C ILE A 73 -15.13 -6.08 8.49
N LYS A 74 -15.01 -7.31 8.99
CA LYS A 74 -14.82 -7.56 10.42
C LYS A 74 -13.55 -6.91 10.96
N SER A 75 -12.49 -6.90 10.16
CA SER A 75 -11.21 -6.25 10.51
C SER A 75 -11.35 -4.73 10.61
N ILE A 76 -12.06 -4.10 9.68
CA ILE A 76 -12.35 -2.66 9.72
C ILE A 76 -13.11 -2.32 10.99
N LYS A 77 -14.21 -3.02 11.27
CA LYS A 77 -15.02 -2.79 12.47
C LYS A 77 -14.21 -2.96 13.76
N TYR A 78 -13.38 -4.01 13.83
CA TYR A 78 -12.49 -4.23 14.97
C TYR A 78 -11.55 -3.05 15.25
N ILE A 79 -10.97 -2.48 14.20
CA ILE A 79 -10.11 -1.29 14.27
C ILE A 79 -10.92 -0.07 14.73
N LYS A 80 -12.08 0.15 14.13
CA LYS A 80 -12.95 1.30 14.46
C LYS A 80 -13.51 1.25 15.86
N ASP A 81 -13.87 0.07 16.39
CA ASP A 81 -14.33 -0.13 17.77
C ASP A 81 -13.25 0.25 18.80
N ARG A 82 -11.99 0.37 18.37
CA ARG A 82 -10.85 0.82 19.19
C ARG A 82 -10.51 2.29 19.01
N ASN A 83 -11.35 3.06 18.34
CA ASN A 83 -11.16 4.47 18.03
C ASN A 83 -9.88 4.74 17.19
N LEU A 84 -9.39 3.77 16.44
CA LEU A 84 -8.28 3.95 15.53
C LEU A 84 -8.78 4.45 14.17
N LYS A 85 -7.96 5.22 13.46
CA LYS A 85 -8.20 5.49 12.05
C LYS A 85 -7.97 4.23 11.23
N CYS A 86 -8.82 3.99 10.24
CA CYS A 86 -8.73 2.85 9.34
C CYS A 86 -8.70 3.31 7.89
N VAL A 87 -7.66 2.94 7.17
CA VAL A 87 -7.53 3.16 5.73
C VAL A 87 -7.40 1.81 5.06
N SER A 88 -7.94 1.64 3.86
CA SER A 88 -7.71 0.43 3.08
C SER A 88 -7.47 0.73 1.61
N PHE A 89 -6.79 -0.20 0.94
CA PHE A 89 -6.55 -0.17 -0.50
C PHE A 89 -7.17 -1.41 -1.16
N SER A 90 -7.65 -1.27 -2.39
CA SER A 90 -8.17 -2.37 -3.17
C SER A 90 -7.96 -2.11 -4.67
N ASN A 91 -7.96 -3.17 -5.46
CA ASN A 91 -8.05 -3.05 -6.92
C ASN A 91 -9.48 -2.88 -7.44
N GLY A 92 -10.48 -2.91 -6.55
CA GLY A 92 -11.88 -2.71 -6.88
C GLY A 92 -12.59 -3.88 -7.57
N TYR A 93 -11.87 -4.95 -7.92
CA TYR A 93 -12.43 -6.07 -8.69
C TYR A 93 -13.54 -6.84 -7.97
N THR A 94 -13.45 -6.96 -6.66
CA THR A 94 -14.42 -7.71 -5.84
C THR A 94 -15.64 -6.90 -5.43
N LEU A 95 -15.65 -5.60 -5.72
CA LEU A 95 -16.79 -4.74 -5.41
C LEU A 95 -18.07 -5.26 -6.07
N ASN A 96 -19.10 -5.38 -5.28
CA ASN A 96 -20.48 -5.69 -5.66
C ASN A 96 -21.41 -4.96 -4.70
N ASP A 97 -22.71 -4.95 -4.98
CA ASP A 97 -23.68 -4.16 -4.19
C ASP A 97 -23.62 -4.50 -2.69
N LYS A 98 -23.45 -5.79 -2.32
CA LYS A 98 -23.32 -6.19 -0.91
C LYS A 98 -22.05 -5.62 -0.25
N LEU A 99 -20.89 -5.79 -0.88
CA LEU A 99 -19.63 -5.29 -0.31
C LEU A 99 -19.60 -3.77 -0.24
N ILE A 100 -20.20 -3.08 -1.22
CA ILE A 100 -20.37 -1.63 -1.23
C ILE A 100 -21.16 -1.17 -0.01
N GLU A 101 -22.31 -1.79 0.26
CA GLU A 101 -23.13 -1.50 1.44
C GLU A 101 -22.37 -1.78 2.75
N GLU A 102 -21.67 -2.91 2.83
CA GLU A 102 -20.88 -3.29 4.00
C GLU A 102 -19.74 -2.28 4.26
N ILE A 103 -19.05 -1.78 3.21
CA ILE A 103 -18.00 -0.75 3.34
C ILE A 103 -18.61 0.57 3.83
N ALA A 104 -19.69 1.04 3.23
CA ALA A 104 -20.35 2.30 3.61
C ALA A 104 -20.78 2.30 5.10
N ASN A 105 -21.14 1.12 5.63
CA ASN A 105 -21.58 0.92 7.02
C ASN A 105 -20.47 0.44 7.97
N SER A 106 -19.20 0.38 7.50
CA SER A 106 -18.10 -0.17 8.31
C SER A 106 -17.42 0.84 9.23
N GLY A 107 -17.62 2.13 8.97
CA GLY A 107 -16.88 3.22 9.63
C GLY A 107 -15.46 3.42 9.09
N LEU A 108 -15.09 2.80 7.97
CA LEU A 108 -13.81 3.02 7.29
C LEU A 108 -13.59 4.52 7.03
N ASP A 109 -12.40 5.05 7.30
CA ASP A 109 -12.13 6.48 7.08
C ASP A 109 -11.79 6.77 5.61
N VAL A 110 -10.93 5.95 5.00
CA VAL A 110 -10.55 6.13 3.59
C VAL A 110 -10.46 4.78 2.89
N PHE A 111 -11.09 4.66 1.74
CA PHE A 111 -10.94 3.52 0.85
C PHE A 111 -10.31 3.94 -0.47
N ARG A 112 -9.15 3.38 -0.78
CA ARG A 112 -8.36 3.73 -1.95
C ARG A 112 -8.46 2.64 -3.00
N ILE A 113 -8.88 3.01 -4.20
CA ILE A 113 -8.99 2.11 -5.33
C ILE A 113 -7.80 2.35 -6.27
N SER A 114 -7.02 1.32 -6.52
CA SER A 114 -5.92 1.35 -7.47
C SER A 114 -6.46 1.20 -8.89
N CYS A 115 -6.35 2.24 -9.70
CA CYS A 115 -6.79 2.29 -11.08
C CYS A 115 -5.60 2.70 -11.95
N ILE A 116 -4.69 1.74 -12.23
CA ILE A 116 -3.49 2.02 -13.03
C ILE A 116 -3.82 1.81 -14.51
N GLY A 117 -3.83 2.89 -15.24
CA GLY A 117 -4.29 2.99 -16.63
C GLY A 117 -5.27 4.17 -16.76
N TYR A 118 -5.06 5.00 -17.76
CA TYR A 118 -5.83 6.24 -17.96
C TYR A 118 -7.03 6.06 -18.90
N ASP A 119 -7.11 4.90 -19.58
CA ASP A 119 -8.24 4.47 -20.42
C ASP A 119 -8.41 2.94 -20.33
N SER A 120 -9.38 2.37 -21.07
CA SER A 120 -9.63 0.93 -21.06
C SER A 120 -8.43 0.10 -21.52
N GLU A 121 -7.78 0.52 -22.60
CA GLU A 121 -6.63 -0.21 -23.16
C GLU A 121 -5.48 -0.28 -22.16
N THR A 122 -5.06 0.87 -21.64
CA THR A 122 -3.98 0.97 -20.67
C THR A 122 -4.32 0.29 -19.36
N TYR A 123 -5.57 0.37 -18.89
CA TYR A 123 -6.02 -0.32 -17.67
C TYR A 123 -5.88 -1.84 -17.83
N HIS A 124 -6.42 -2.42 -18.89
CA HIS A 124 -6.32 -3.88 -19.13
C HIS A 124 -4.87 -4.34 -19.31
N LYS A 125 -4.04 -3.51 -19.96
CA LYS A 125 -2.61 -3.77 -20.14
C LYS A 125 -1.86 -3.76 -18.81
N TRP A 126 -2.07 -2.76 -17.95
CA TRP A 126 -1.29 -2.56 -16.72
C TRP A 126 -1.82 -3.31 -15.51
N MET A 127 -3.12 -3.62 -15.48
CA MET A 127 -3.79 -4.36 -14.42
C MET A 127 -4.48 -5.62 -14.95
N PRO A 128 -3.77 -6.56 -15.59
CA PRO A 128 -4.38 -7.80 -16.06
C PRO A 128 -4.89 -8.64 -14.90
N SER A 129 -6.11 -9.19 -15.06
CA SER A 129 -6.72 -10.11 -14.10
C SER A 129 -6.14 -11.51 -14.22
N LYS A 130 -6.05 -12.24 -13.11
CA LYS A 130 -5.77 -13.69 -13.06
C LYS A 130 -7.02 -14.53 -13.25
N SER A 131 -8.21 -13.92 -13.32
CA SER A 131 -9.47 -14.62 -13.47
C SER A 131 -9.63 -15.14 -14.91
N LYS A 132 -10.00 -16.41 -15.03
CA LYS A 132 -10.41 -17.00 -16.32
C LYS A 132 -11.74 -16.43 -16.86
N LYS A 133 -12.48 -15.72 -16.02
CA LYS A 133 -13.75 -15.04 -16.36
C LYS A 133 -13.53 -13.54 -16.61
N ASP A 134 -12.30 -13.14 -16.91
CA ASP A 134 -12.01 -11.75 -17.22
C ASP A 134 -12.74 -11.33 -18.51
N THR A 135 -13.30 -10.12 -18.50
CA THR A 135 -14.08 -9.57 -19.60
C THR A 135 -13.42 -8.31 -20.13
N SER A 136 -13.67 -7.98 -21.39
CA SER A 136 -13.12 -6.78 -22.05
C SER A 136 -13.69 -5.47 -21.50
N ASP A 137 -14.77 -5.53 -20.71
CA ASP A 137 -15.44 -4.39 -20.06
C ASP A 137 -15.20 -4.33 -18.54
N ARG A 138 -14.21 -5.07 -18.04
CA ARG A 138 -13.87 -5.08 -16.60
C ARG A 138 -13.62 -3.69 -16.02
N ASP A 139 -12.92 -2.84 -16.75
CA ASP A 139 -12.67 -1.46 -16.33
C ASP A 139 -13.97 -0.65 -16.18
N LEU A 140 -14.93 -0.85 -17.08
CA LEU A 140 -16.25 -0.20 -17.00
C LEU A 140 -17.02 -0.70 -15.76
N THR A 141 -16.98 -2.01 -15.51
CA THR A 141 -17.59 -2.61 -14.30
C THR A 141 -16.96 -2.07 -13.03
N VAL A 142 -15.63 -1.97 -12.97
CA VAL A 142 -14.93 -1.40 -11.79
C VAL A 142 -15.28 0.07 -11.62
N ARG A 143 -15.30 0.87 -12.68
CA ARG A 143 -15.69 2.30 -12.61
C ARG A 143 -17.11 2.46 -12.09
N GLU A 144 -18.06 1.68 -12.60
CA GLU A 144 -19.45 1.74 -12.15
C GLU A 144 -19.59 1.33 -10.67
N ASN A 145 -18.89 0.30 -10.23
CA ASN A 145 -18.90 -0.11 -8.82
C ASN A 145 -18.24 0.94 -7.92
N VAL A 146 -17.17 1.60 -8.39
CA VAL A 146 -16.55 2.72 -7.65
C VAL A 146 -17.50 3.91 -7.57
N ARG A 147 -18.23 4.24 -8.65
CA ARG A 147 -19.25 5.29 -8.65
C ARG A 147 -20.37 4.98 -7.64
N LYS A 148 -20.90 3.76 -7.65
CA LYS A 148 -21.90 3.29 -6.66
C LYS A 148 -21.37 3.38 -5.23
N LEU A 149 -20.09 3.04 -5.03
CA LEU A 149 -19.45 3.12 -3.71
C LEU A 149 -19.36 4.57 -3.23
N VAL A 150 -19.01 5.51 -4.10
CA VAL A 150 -19.02 6.95 -3.77
C VAL A 150 -20.41 7.37 -3.34
N GLU A 151 -21.45 7.00 -4.10
CA GLU A 151 -22.85 7.32 -3.78
C GLU A 151 -23.30 6.70 -2.45
N ALA A 152 -22.95 5.45 -2.20
CA ALA A 152 -23.27 4.76 -0.94
C ALA A 152 -22.57 5.37 0.28
N CYS A 153 -21.44 6.03 0.07
CA CYS A 153 -20.68 6.71 1.13
C CYS A 153 -21.08 8.18 1.32
N GLU A 154 -21.99 8.74 0.49
CA GLU A 154 -22.50 10.09 0.68
C GLU A 154 -23.16 10.24 2.07
N GLY A 155 -22.76 11.26 2.83
CA GLY A 155 -23.24 11.48 4.19
C GLY A 155 -22.60 10.61 5.27
N THR A 156 -21.68 9.71 4.90
CA THR A 156 -20.83 8.97 5.86
C THR A 156 -19.48 9.68 6.06
N ASN A 157 -18.65 9.15 6.96
CA ASN A 157 -17.27 9.64 7.15
C ASN A 157 -16.26 8.96 6.20
N THR A 158 -16.69 8.04 5.32
CA THR A 158 -15.82 7.28 4.44
C THR A 158 -15.49 8.06 3.18
N GLU A 159 -14.22 8.35 2.95
CA GLU A 159 -13.75 8.96 1.70
C GLU A 159 -13.31 7.88 0.70
N ILE A 160 -13.72 8.04 -0.55
CA ILE A 160 -13.33 7.14 -1.65
C ILE A 160 -12.32 7.84 -2.55
N HIS A 161 -11.15 7.22 -2.69
CA HIS A 161 -10.06 7.75 -3.51
C HIS A 161 -9.75 6.80 -4.68
N ALA A 162 -9.59 7.32 -5.89
CA ALA A 162 -9.02 6.60 -7.01
C ALA A 162 -7.56 7.02 -7.20
N ASN A 163 -6.64 6.06 -7.30
CA ASN A 163 -5.22 6.32 -7.40
C ASN A 163 -4.64 5.77 -8.69
N HIS A 164 -3.80 6.57 -9.32
CA HIS A 164 -3.06 6.23 -10.53
C HIS A 164 -1.55 6.40 -10.33
N LEU A 165 -0.77 5.59 -11.06
CA LEU A 165 0.67 5.76 -11.20
C LEU A 165 0.99 6.12 -12.63
N ILE A 166 1.80 7.16 -12.85
CA ILE A 166 2.23 7.55 -14.20
C ILE A 166 2.96 6.39 -14.88
N ILE A 167 2.48 6.01 -16.04
CA ILE A 167 2.97 4.88 -16.83
C ILE A 167 4.16 5.32 -17.71
N ASP A 168 4.03 6.47 -18.37
CA ASP A 168 5.07 7.07 -19.20
C ASP A 168 5.30 8.53 -18.82
N ILE A 169 6.44 8.81 -18.20
CA ILE A 169 6.80 10.17 -17.78
C ILE A 169 6.81 11.18 -18.93
N LYS A 170 7.09 10.75 -20.15
CA LYS A 170 7.12 11.63 -21.31
C LYS A 170 5.73 12.11 -21.73
N GLN A 171 4.70 11.36 -21.33
CA GLN A 171 3.29 11.66 -21.61
C GLN A 171 2.53 12.08 -20.34
N LYS A 172 3.24 12.45 -19.28
CA LYS A 172 2.70 12.73 -17.94
C LYS A 172 1.44 13.61 -17.98
N ASP A 173 1.49 14.73 -18.67
CA ASP A 173 0.38 15.71 -18.70
C ASP A 173 -0.83 15.14 -19.45
N TYR A 174 -0.61 14.40 -20.53
CA TYR A 174 -1.65 13.68 -21.25
C TYR A 174 -2.29 12.59 -20.38
N GLU A 175 -1.49 11.79 -19.68
CA GLU A 175 -2.01 10.76 -18.78
C GLU A 175 -2.87 11.35 -17.66
N VAL A 176 -2.42 12.46 -17.06
CA VAL A 176 -3.19 13.17 -16.02
C VAL A 176 -4.55 13.63 -16.57
N GLU A 177 -4.58 14.25 -17.76
CA GLU A 177 -5.81 14.70 -18.38
C GLU A 177 -6.77 13.54 -18.68
N GLN A 178 -6.27 12.47 -19.32
CA GLN A 178 -7.08 11.29 -19.66
C GLN A 178 -7.58 10.56 -18.41
N TYR A 179 -6.74 10.42 -17.38
CA TYR A 179 -7.15 9.78 -16.14
C TYR A 179 -8.25 10.58 -15.43
N ARG A 180 -8.12 11.89 -15.36
CA ARG A 180 -9.18 12.76 -14.81
C ARG A 180 -10.49 12.55 -15.54
N LYS A 181 -10.49 12.64 -16.87
CA LYS A 181 -11.69 12.49 -17.71
C LYS A 181 -12.32 11.10 -17.60
N ASN A 182 -11.52 10.04 -17.62
CA ASN A 182 -12.00 8.65 -17.73
C ASN A 182 -12.26 7.99 -16.38
N TRP A 183 -11.68 8.48 -15.29
CA TRP A 183 -11.87 7.93 -13.95
C TRP A 183 -12.48 8.95 -12.99
N VAL A 184 -11.80 10.05 -12.73
CA VAL A 184 -12.19 10.99 -11.68
C VAL A 184 -13.55 11.61 -11.94
N ASP A 185 -13.77 12.15 -13.13
CA ASP A 185 -15.02 12.83 -13.48
C ASP A 185 -16.20 11.84 -13.54
N ILE A 186 -15.96 10.60 -14.00
CA ILE A 186 -17.00 9.57 -14.09
C ILE A 186 -17.35 9.03 -12.69
N THR A 187 -16.37 8.76 -11.86
CA THR A 187 -16.58 8.15 -10.54
C THR A 187 -16.82 9.16 -9.43
N ARG A 188 -16.55 10.44 -9.66
CA ARG A 188 -16.62 11.54 -8.68
C ARG A 188 -15.74 11.30 -7.44
N THR A 189 -14.66 10.55 -7.61
CA THR A 189 -13.73 10.24 -6.52
C THR A 189 -12.80 11.40 -6.19
N LYS A 190 -12.34 11.46 -4.94
CA LYS A 190 -11.05 12.08 -4.64
C LYS A 190 -9.95 11.28 -5.31
N SER A 191 -8.85 11.92 -5.70
CA SER A 191 -7.84 11.21 -6.49
C SER A 191 -6.43 11.73 -6.30
N GLU A 192 -5.48 10.84 -6.45
CA GLU A 192 -4.05 11.15 -6.45
C GLU A 192 -3.36 10.40 -7.59
N ILE A 193 -2.49 11.11 -8.30
CA ILE A 193 -1.64 10.56 -9.35
C ILE A 193 -0.20 10.68 -8.91
N TRP A 194 0.50 9.56 -8.86
CA TRP A 194 1.85 9.47 -8.33
C TRP A 194 2.86 9.01 -9.38
N MET A 195 4.12 9.35 -9.16
CA MET A 195 5.22 8.72 -9.87
C MET A 195 5.30 7.24 -9.54
N MET A 196 5.46 6.40 -10.56
CA MET A 196 5.77 4.99 -10.37
C MET A 196 7.14 4.82 -9.71
N HIS A 197 7.28 3.80 -8.88
CA HIS A 197 8.53 3.43 -8.19
C HIS A 197 9.00 2.05 -8.62
N ASN A 198 10.26 1.71 -8.32
CA ASN A 198 10.88 0.48 -8.79
C ASN A 198 10.82 -0.71 -7.83
N TRP A 199 9.99 -0.69 -6.80
CA TRP A 199 9.84 -1.78 -5.81
C TRP A 199 11.19 -2.31 -5.31
N SER A 200 12.02 -1.44 -4.75
CA SER A 200 13.36 -1.80 -4.26
C SER A 200 14.28 -2.40 -5.33
N GLY A 201 14.06 -2.07 -6.59
CA GLY A 201 14.84 -2.57 -7.72
C GLY A 201 14.25 -3.78 -8.45
N GLU A 202 13.13 -4.32 -7.97
CA GLU A 202 12.44 -5.47 -8.60
C GLU A 202 11.77 -5.13 -9.94
N TYR A 203 11.47 -3.86 -10.16
CA TYR A 203 10.88 -3.38 -11.40
C TYR A 203 11.85 -2.45 -12.14
N ALA A 204 11.96 -2.60 -13.44
CA ALA A 204 12.82 -1.74 -14.26
C ALA A 204 12.40 -0.28 -14.12
N GLU A 205 13.38 0.61 -14.05
CA GLU A 205 13.16 2.06 -13.94
C GLU A 205 12.36 2.57 -15.15
N VAL A 206 11.13 3.00 -14.92
CA VAL A 206 10.21 3.45 -15.98
C VAL A 206 10.53 4.88 -16.42
N TYR A 207 11.21 5.62 -15.57
CA TYR A 207 11.60 7.01 -15.83
C TYR A 207 12.94 7.32 -15.17
N SER A 208 13.67 8.20 -15.84
CA SER A 208 14.96 8.69 -15.35
C SER A 208 14.76 9.54 -14.09
N ARG A 209 15.25 9.07 -12.95
CA ARG A 209 15.39 9.88 -11.75
C ARG A 209 16.73 10.58 -11.75
N ARG A 210 16.76 11.76 -11.13
CA ARG A 210 18.02 12.47 -10.96
C ARG A 210 18.92 11.67 -10.03
N LYS A 211 19.95 11.04 -10.58
CA LYS A 211 20.92 10.22 -9.87
C LYS A 211 22.11 11.09 -9.42
N ASP A 212 21.88 11.96 -8.46
CA ASP A 212 22.94 12.72 -7.81
C ASP A 212 23.48 11.98 -6.55
N LYS A 213 23.17 12.45 -5.37
CA LYS A 213 23.58 11.81 -4.13
C LYS A 213 22.43 10.98 -3.56
N ARG A 214 22.68 9.70 -3.22
CA ARG A 214 21.73 8.88 -2.45
C ARG A 214 21.64 9.42 -1.02
N ARG A 215 20.44 9.36 -0.45
CA ARG A 215 20.14 9.74 0.93
C ARG A 215 19.16 8.72 1.52
N THR A 216 19.13 8.64 2.86
CA THR A 216 18.09 7.84 3.50
C THR A 216 16.70 8.26 3.05
N CYS A 217 15.85 7.26 2.74
CA CYS A 217 14.44 7.51 2.45
C CYS A 217 13.62 7.81 3.72
N GLY A 218 14.20 7.65 4.91
CA GLY A 218 13.56 7.84 6.21
C GLY A 218 12.61 6.72 6.64
N ARG A 219 12.24 5.79 5.75
CA ARG A 219 11.25 4.73 6.07
C ARG A 219 11.64 3.84 7.24
N PRO A 220 12.89 3.36 7.39
CA PRO A 220 13.28 2.55 8.55
C PRO A 220 13.13 3.26 9.89
N MET A 221 13.27 4.59 9.90
CA MET A 221 13.16 5.43 11.10
C MET A 221 11.75 5.98 11.33
N ALA A 222 10.86 5.88 10.35
CA ALA A 222 9.49 6.40 10.44
C ALA A 222 8.69 5.72 11.55
N SER A 223 7.71 6.45 12.11
CA SER A 223 6.78 5.94 13.13
C SER A 223 5.73 4.99 12.55
N MET A 224 6.14 4.11 11.64
CA MET A 224 5.26 3.12 10.99
C MET A 224 5.89 1.73 11.00
N LEU A 225 5.04 0.71 10.92
CA LEU A 225 5.44 -0.68 10.82
C LEU A 225 4.71 -1.35 9.66
N GLN A 226 5.44 -2.12 8.85
CA GLN A 226 4.89 -2.90 7.74
C GLN A 226 4.76 -4.35 8.14
N VAL A 227 3.55 -4.91 8.06
CA VAL A 227 3.25 -6.28 8.48
C VAL A 227 2.64 -7.06 7.31
N ARG A 228 3.23 -8.19 6.97
CA ARG A 228 2.74 -9.12 5.95
C ARG A 228 1.80 -10.15 6.56
N ALA A 229 0.84 -10.64 5.78
CA ALA A 229 -0.08 -11.70 6.20
C ALA A 229 0.61 -13.05 6.44
N GLY A 230 1.63 -13.34 5.63
CA GLY A 230 2.49 -14.52 5.78
C GLY A 230 3.81 -14.22 6.45
N GLY A 231 4.77 -15.12 6.32
CA GLY A 231 6.11 -15.00 6.87
C GLY A 231 6.92 -16.28 6.71
N LEU A 232 8.19 -16.22 7.11
CA LEU A 232 9.11 -17.34 7.06
C LEU A 232 8.64 -18.48 7.97
N GLU A 233 9.09 -19.71 7.68
CA GLU A 233 8.85 -20.88 8.53
C GLU A 233 7.37 -21.16 8.83
N LYS A 234 6.49 -20.86 7.86
CA LYS A 234 5.02 -20.98 7.98
C LYS A 234 4.39 -20.04 9.03
N ARG A 235 5.11 -19.05 9.53
CA ARG A 235 4.62 -18.03 10.47
C ARG A 235 3.74 -17.00 9.79
N GLN A 236 3.16 -16.12 10.57
CA GLN A 236 2.33 -14.99 10.11
C GLN A 236 2.76 -13.69 10.77
N GLY A 237 2.30 -12.57 10.21
CA GLY A 237 2.62 -11.27 10.77
C GLY A 237 4.09 -10.90 10.63
N ALA A 238 4.73 -11.26 9.50
CA ALA A 238 6.12 -10.87 9.26
C ALA A 238 6.23 -9.35 9.18
N VAL A 239 7.05 -8.78 10.05
CA VAL A 239 7.44 -7.37 9.98
C VAL A 239 8.53 -7.24 8.93
N VAL A 240 8.31 -6.39 7.94
CA VAL A 240 9.29 -6.11 6.89
C VAL A 240 9.78 -4.67 6.95
N ALA A 241 10.95 -4.43 6.39
CA ALA A 241 11.69 -3.17 6.47
C ALA A 241 10.89 -1.95 5.99
N CYS A 242 10.08 -2.07 4.93
CA CYS A 242 9.19 -1.03 4.42
C CYS A 242 8.18 -1.58 3.39
N CYS A 243 7.27 -0.73 2.90
CA CYS A 243 6.28 -1.14 1.89
C CYS A 243 6.90 -1.44 0.51
N MET A 244 8.07 -0.91 0.19
CA MET A 244 8.72 -1.05 -1.13
C MET A 244 9.40 -2.40 -1.36
N VAL A 245 9.59 -3.20 -0.31
CA VAL A 245 10.33 -4.49 -0.36
C VAL A 245 9.50 -5.66 -0.89
N LEU A 246 8.36 -5.41 -1.50
CA LEU A 246 7.56 -6.46 -2.14
C LEU A 246 8.39 -7.15 -3.23
N GLY A 247 8.51 -8.48 -3.13
CA GLY A 247 9.45 -9.27 -3.93
C GLY A 247 10.75 -9.60 -3.20
N ASN A 248 11.12 -8.82 -2.20
CA ASN A 248 12.24 -9.04 -1.28
C ASN A 248 11.77 -9.30 0.16
N ASP A 249 10.53 -9.79 0.32
CA ASP A 249 9.89 -9.95 1.64
C ASP A 249 10.74 -10.83 2.57
N LYS A 250 11.39 -11.86 2.05
CA LYS A 250 12.23 -12.81 2.80
C LYS A 250 13.44 -12.12 3.43
N GLU A 251 14.24 -11.46 2.62
CA GLU A 251 15.46 -10.75 3.03
C GLU A 251 15.13 -9.57 3.94
N ALA A 252 14.01 -8.90 3.66
CA ALA A 252 13.56 -7.74 4.40
C ALA A 252 12.78 -8.06 5.69
N THR A 253 12.60 -9.34 6.03
CA THR A 253 11.88 -9.74 7.25
C THR A 253 12.75 -9.49 8.49
N LEU A 254 12.23 -8.68 9.40
CA LEU A 254 12.86 -8.25 10.66
C LEU A 254 12.43 -9.11 11.84
N GLY A 255 11.22 -9.64 11.83
CA GLY A 255 10.65 -10.50 12.87
C GLY A 255 9.21 -10.90 12.54
N HIS A 256 8.49 -11.51 13.50
CA HIS A 256 7.13 -12.02 13.29
C HIS A 256 6.24 -11.77 14.51
N LEU A 257 5.13 -11.08 14.32
CA LEU A 257 4.21 -10.67 15.41
C LEU A 257 3.25 -11.77 15.87
N ASP A 258 3.24 -12.93 15.25
CA ASP A 258 2.54 -14.11 15.78
C ASP A 258 3.22 -14.67 17.03
N THR A 259 4.51 -14.41 17.23
CA THR A 259 5.30 -14.90 18.38
C THR A 259 6.09 -13.81 19.11
N GLN A 260 6.31 -12.66 18.48
CA GLN A 260 7.06 -11.53 19.05
C GLN A 260 6.14 -10.33 19.28
N THR A 261 6.48 -9.49 20.23
CA THR A 261 5.93 -8.15 20.38
C THR A 261 6.59 -7.18 19.38
N ILE A 262 5.96 -6.06 19.13
CA ILE A 262 6.56 -4.98 18.32
C ILE A 262 7.89 -4.52 18.93
N GLN A 263 7.95 -4.39 20.27
CA GLN A 263 9.18 -3.99 20.95
C GLN A 263 10.33 -4.99 20.72
N GLU A 264 10.06 -6.29 20.82
CA GLU A 264 11.09 -7.32 20.56
C GLU A 264 11.61 -7.27 19.13
N VAL A 265 10.76 -6.95 18.14
CA VAL A 265 11.20 -6.77 16.76
C VAL A 265 12.07 -5.52 16.62
N LEU A 266 11.67 -4.40 17.23
CA LEU A 266 12.43 -3.15 17.20
C LEU A 266 13.75 -3.21 17.97
N ASP A 267 13.83 -4.06 19.00
CA ASP A 267 15.07 -4.32 19.75
C ASP A 267 15.96 -5.37 19.10
N GLY A 268 15.47 -6.05 18.06
CA GLY A 268 16.20 -7.07 17.33
C GLY A 268 17.36 -6.51 16.49
N ASP A 269 18.41 -7.33 16.33
CA ASP A 269 19.63 -6.93 15.62
C ASP A 269 19.38 -6.54 14.17
N LYS A 270 18.46 -7.22 13.47
CA LYS A 270 18.10 -6.90 12.07
C LYS A 270 17.54 -5.49 11.92
N TYR A 271 16.66 -5.07 12.83
CA TYR A 271 16.10 -3.72 12.79
C TYR A 271 17.16 -2.68 13.13
N LYS A 272 17.96 -2.92 14.18
CA LYS A 272 19.05 -2.02 14.60
C LYS A 272 20.09 -1.84 13.50
N GLU A 273 20.48 -2.92 12.83
CA GLU A 273 21.45 -2.86 11.72
C GLU A 273 20.86 -2.11 10.52
N LEU A 274 19.57 -2.32 10.17
CA LEU A 274 18.89 -1.58 9.14
C LEU A 274 18.91 -0.07 9.41
N VAL A 275 18.57 0.36 10.63
CA VAL A 275 18.60 1.78 11.03
C VAL A 275 20.01 2.32 10.94
N LYS A 276 20.99 1.64 11.54
CA LYS A 276 22.39 2.01 11.54
C LYS A 276 22.94 2.16 10.12
N ALA A 277 22.67 1.21 9.23
CA ALA A 277 23.11 1.29 7.85
C ALA A 277 22.51 2.50 7.10
N HIS A 278 21.27 2.89 7.41
CA HIS A 278 20.67 4.12 6.87
C HIS A 278 21.25 5.41 7.44
N GLU A 279 21.59 5.42 8.73
CA GLU A 279 22.26 6.57 9.39
C GLU A 279 23.69 6.76 8.87
N GLU A 280 24.40 5.67 8.58
CA GLU A 280 25.75 5.67 8.04
C GLU A 280 25.82 5.74 6.51
N GLU A 281 24.69 5.89 5.81
CA GLU A 281 24.56 5.90 4.33
C GLU A 281 25.13 4.64 3.66
N ARG A 282 25.17 3.48 4.36
CA ARG A 282 25.66 2.18 3.86
C ARG A 282 24.55 1.41 3.11
N PHE A 283 23.90 2.02 2.14
CA PHE A 283 22.76 1.44 1.43
C PHE A 283 23.11 0.21 0.59
N ASP A 284 24.37 0.07 0.18
CA ASP A 284 24.84 -1.06 -0.61
C ASP A 284 24.96 -2.35 0.19
N ASP A 285 25.04 -2.24 1.53
CA ASP A 285 25.09 -3.39 2.44
C ASP A 285 23.70 -4.03 2.62
N ILE A 286 22.64 -3.33 2.20
CA ILE A 286 21.26 -3.80 2.31
C ILE A 286 20.74 -4.17 0.93
N SER A 287 20.62 -5.47 0.65
CA SER A 287 20.26 -6.00 -0.68
C SER A 287 19.03 -5.35 -1.30
N TYR A 288 17.97 -5.17 -0.53
CA TYR A 288 16.72 -4.56 -0.98
C TYR A 288 16.72 -3.02 -0.97
N CYS A 289 17.77 -2.35 -0.48
CA CYS A 289 17.94 -0.90 -0.57
C CYS A 289 18.90 -0.50 -1.70
N LYS A 290 19.88 -1.34 -2.02
CA LYS A 290 20.95 -1.07 -2.97
C LYS A 290 20.48 -0.42 -4.28
N ASN A 291 19.43 -0.95 -4.90
CA ASN A 291 18.87 -0.50 -6.16
C ASN A 291 17.55 0.26 -6.01
N CYS A 292 17.17 0.61 -4.77
CA CYS A 292 15.89 1.27 -4.50
C CYS A 292 15.90 2.72 -4.98
N ASP A 293 14.93 3.07 -5.82
CA ASP A 293 14.77 4.41 -6.35
C ASP A 293 14.35 5.46 -5.31
N GLN A 294 13.87 5.02 -4.15
CA GLN A 294 13.48 5.90 -3.05
C GLN A 294 14.67 6.57 -2.33
N LEU A 295 15.89 6.07 -2.55
CA LEU A 295 17.11 6.68 -2.04
C LEU A 295 17.58 7.89 -2.85
N TRP A 296 17.04 8.07 -4.06
CA TRP A 296 17.38 9.21 -4.90
C TRP A 296 16.42 10.37 -4.66
N ASN A 297 16.91 11.57 -4.86
CA ASN A 297 16.06 12.75 -4.76
C ASN A 297 14.98 12.73 -5.84
N VAL A 298 13.72 12.69 -5.42
CA VAL A 298 12.56 12.74 -6.31
C VAL A 298 11.81 14.02 -6.00
N PRO A 299 11.97 15.06 -6.81
CA PRO A 299 11.36 16.35 -6.52
C PRO A 299 9.83 16.31 -6.53
N GLU A 300 9.25 15.42 -7.35
CA GLU A 300 7.81 15.31 -7.51
C GLU A 300 7.37 13.85 -7.47
N SER A 301 7.00 13.34 -6.31
CA SER A 301 6.37 12.01 -6.22
C SER A 301 4.86 12.06 -6.42
N LEU A 302 4.18 13.08 -5.91
CA LEU A 302 2.79 13.40 -6.20
C LEU A 302 2.75 14.35 -7.40
N ILE A 303 2.11 13.90 -8.48
CA ILE A 303 2.01 14.63 -9.75
C ILE A 303 0.76 15.50 -9.77
N TRP A 304 -0.36 14.95 -9.34
CA TRP A 304 -1.63 15.64 -9.34
C TRP A 304 -2.56 15.12 -8.25
N THR A 305 -3.40 16.00 -7.71
CA THR A 305 -4.50 15.64 -6.81
C THR A 305 -5.61 16.68 -6.87
N ASN A 306 -6.86 16.26 -6.63
CA ASN A 306 -8.01 17.12 -6.37
C ASN A 306 -8.39 17.17 -4.88
N ILE A 307 -7.51 16.70 -4.00
CA ILE A 307 -7.73 16.68 -2.56
C ILE A 307 -7.15 17.96 -1.96
N GLU A 308 -7.98 18.77 -1.33
CA GLU A 308 -7.61 20.11 -0.85
C GLU A 308 -6.63 20.06 0.31
N ASP A 309 -6.77 19.09 1.23
CA ASP A 309 -5.85 18.92 2.36
C ASP A 309 -5.00 17.66 2.24
N VAL A 310 -3.87 17.79 1.56
CA VAL A 310 -2.94 16.67 1.31
C VAL A 310 -2.29 16.12 2.59
N LYS A 311 -2.31 16.85 3.72
CA LYS A 311 -1.69 16.43 4.98
C LYS A 311 -2.35 15.19 5.58
N TYR A 312 -3.62 14.95 5.28
CA TYR A 312 -4.41 13.87 5.89
C TYR A 312 -4.60 12.66 4.98
N ASN A 313 -4.09 12.70 3.74
CA ASN A 313 -4.51 11.78 2.71
C ASN A 313 -3.74 10.46 2.65
N HIS A 314 -2.53 10.41 3.15
CA HIS A 314 -1.76 9.17 3.06
C HIS A 314 -1.69 8.41 4.36
N SER A 315 -1.32 9.00 5.31
CA SER A 315 -1.08 8.62 6.67
C SER A 315 -0.42 9.84 7.29
N HIS A 316 -0.57 10.01 8.55
CA HIS A 316 0.18 11.01 9.30
C HIS A 316 1.69 10.96 9.00
N ILE A 317 2.16 9.82 8.53
CA ILE A 317 3.58 9.49 8.36
C ILE A 317 4.13 9.90 7.01
N VAL A 318 3.35 9.90 5.93
CA VAL A 318 3.84 10.41 4.65
C VAL A 318 4.08 11.92 4.75
N GLY A 319 3.28 12.64 5.53
CA GLY A 319 3.58 14.03 5.92
C GLY A 319 4.92 14.14 6.66
N ASP A 320 5.10 13.32 7.69
CA ASP A 320 6.31 13.30 8.50
C ASP A 320 7.56 12.88 7.69
N LEU A 321 7.43 11.89 6.80
CA LEU A 321 8.49 11.49 5.89
C LEU A 321 8.87 12.56 4.87
N ARG A 322 7.91 13.32 4.38
CA ARG A 322 8.19 14.47 3.51
C ARG A 322 8.94 15.55 4.27
N LEU A 323 8.53 15.88 5.49
CA LEU A 323 9.21 16.83 6.34
C LEU A 323 10.64 16.37 6.68
N ALA A 324 10.83 15.09 6.99
CA ALA A 324 12.15 14.53 7.26
C ALA A 324 13.10 14.52 6.05
N LYS A 325 12.56 14.51 4.82
CA LYS A 325 13.37 14.61 3.59
C LYS A 325 13.80 16.05 3.27
N PHE A 326 13.15 17.04 3.84
CA PHE A 326 13.36 18.45 3.53
C PHE A 326 13.91 19.26 4.71
N SER A 327 14.02 18.67 5.90
CA SER A 327 14.73 19.20 7.05
C SER A 327 16.16 18.66 7.10
#